data_7cd6654ff62e46b94ae5754345ad4999
#
_entry.id   7cd6654ff62e46b94ae5754345ad4999
#
_cell.length_a   1.000
_cell.length_b   1.000
_cell.length_c   1.000
_cell.angle_alpha   90.00
_cell.angle_beta   90.00
_cell.angle_gamma   90.00
#
_symmetry.space_group_name_H-M   'P 1'
#
loop_
_entity.id
_entity.type
_entity.pdbx_description
1 polymer ?
#
loop_
_entity_poly.entity_id
_entity_poly.type
_entity_poly.pdbx_seq_one_letter_code
_entity_poly.pdbx_strand_id
1 'polypeptide(L)'
;DDLLHIGLTGSDNRAIHLLARSYPGGIPAFVQKMNETARELGLKHTHFEEPTGLSANNRTTAREITRIAAEAYRYPKIREYSTSQQLQYSTRGGLIQVRSTNRLIREGAWDIGMQKTGYTGAAGHCMMLQTEVGGNRVLMVVLNSTSNNNRIIDMKRMRDWYERQLGVKEGSAKLPYNLM
;
A
#
# COMPACT_ATOMS: atom_id res chain seq x y z
N ASP A 1 -4.84 16.38 -6.58
CA ASP A 1 -5.03 14.94 -6.90
C ASP A 1 -3.73 14.30 -7.41
N ASP A 2 -2.95 14.92 -8.32
CA ASP A 2 -1.77 14.33 -8.96
C ASP A 2 -0.69 13.87 -7.96
N LEU A 3 -0.37 14.69 -6.96
CA LEU A 3 0.60 14.31 -5.93
C LEU A 3 0.18 13.06 -5.15
N LEU A 4 -1.11 12.95 -4.82
CA LEU A 4 -1.65 11.77 -4.15
C LEU A 4 -1.55 10.53 -5.06
N HIS A 5 -1.89 10.67 -6.32
CA HIS A 5 -1.81 9.59 -7.31
C HIS A 5 -0.36 9.12 -7.51
N ILE A 6 0.60 10.05 -7.70
CA ILE A 6 2.03 9.74 -7.79
C ILE A 6 2.53 9.02 -6.53
N GLY A 7 2.16 9.54 -5.35
CA GLY A 7 2.56 8.99 -4.06
C GLY A 7 2.01 7.59 -3.78
N LEU A 8 0.78 7.31 -4.20
CA LEU A 8 0.16 6.00 -3.98
C LEU A 8 0.60 4.96 -5.02
N THR A 9 0.70 5.34 -6.30
CA THR A 9 1.13 4.43 -7.38
C THR A 9 2.63 4.15 -7.32
N GLY A 10 3.43 5.22 -7.35
CA GLY A 10 4.90 5.15 -7.45
C GLY A 10 5.62 5.11 -6.10
N SER A 11 4.90 5.27 -5.00
CA SER A 11 5.52 5.43 -3.67
C SER A 11 6.54 6.58 -3.64
N ASP A 12 6.24 7.70 -4.35
CA ASP A 12 7.15 8.85 -4.44
C ASP A 12 7.07 9.69 -3.16
N ASN A 13 8.17 9.68 -2.41
CA ASN A 13 8.29 10.40 -1.14
C ASN A 13 8.22 11.93 -1.31
N ARG A 14 8.69 12.46 -2.46
CA ARG A 14 8.66 13.89 -2.76
C ARG A 14 7.22 14.36 -2.97
N ALA A 15 6.41 13.55 -3.67
CA ALA A 15 5.00 13.84 -3.87
C ALA A 15 4.24 13.88 -2.53
N ILE A 16 4.48 12.91 -1.65
CA ILE A 16 3.87 12.88 -0.31
C ILE A 16 4.37 14.05 0.56
N HIS A 17 5.66 14.36 0.51
CA HIS A 17 6.22 15.50 1.24
C HIS A 17 5.59 16.83 0.78
N LEU A 18 5.44 17.04 -0.53
CA LEU A 18 4.79 18.23 -1.08
C LEU A 18 3.31 18.30 -0.67
N LEU A 19 2.61 17.17 -0.68
CA LEU A 19 1.22 17.10 -0.22
C LEU A 19 1.11 17.51 1.24
N ALA A 20 1.95 16.95 2.11
CA ALA A 20 2.00 17.29 3.54
C ALA A 20 2.38 18.76 3.78
N ARG A 21 3.30 19.30 3.00
CA ARG A 21 3.69 20.71 3.05
C ARG A 21 2.54 21.65 2.67
N SER A 22 1.64 21.21 1.78
CA SER A 22 0.48 21.99 1.34
C SER A 22 -0.70 21.91 2.32
N TYR A 23 -0.60 21.11 3.36
CA TYR A 23 -1.64 21.01 4.39
C TYR A 23 -1.70 22.30 5.23
N PRO A 24 -2.89 22.76 5.67
CA PRO A 24 -3.00 23.91 6.57
C PRO A 24 -2.14 23.73 7.82
N GLY A 25 -1.18 24.63 8.05
CA GLY A 25 -0.17 24.50 9.10
C GLY A 25 1.06 23.66 8.72
N GLY A 26 1.15 23.19 7.46
CA GLY A 26 2.33 22.51 6.90
C GLY A 26 2.57 21.12 7.47
N ILE A 27 3.81 20.64 7.31
CA ILE A 27 4.21 19.28 7.72
C ILE A 27 3.95 19.00 9.21
N PRO A 28 4.24 19.91 10.16
CA PRO A 28 3.98 19.65 11.57
C PRO A 28 2.50 19.36 11.85
N ALA A 29 1.59 20.17 11.29
CA ALA A 29 0.15 19.97 11.46
C ALA A 29 -0.33 18.69 10.76
N PHE A 30 0.23 18.35 9.60
CA PHE A 30 -0.07 17.11 8.91
C PHE A 30 0.33 15.88 9.74
N VAL A 31 1.55 15.87 10.28
CA VAL A 31 2.04 14.77 11.14
C VAL A 31 1.24 14.69 12.43
N GLN A 32 0.89 15.83 13.03
CA GLN A 32 -0.02 15.86 14.18
C GLN A 32 -1.34 15.16 13.82
N LYS A 33 -1.95 15.49 12.67
CA LYS A 33 -3.21 14.87 12.22
C LYS A 33 -3.06 13.37 11.96
N MET A 34 -1.92 12.93 11.39
CA MET A 34 -1.63 11.49 11.25
C MET A 34 -1.67 10.77 12.61
N ASN A 35 -1.03 11.33 13.64
CA ASN A 35 -1.00 10.75 14.98
C ASN A 35 -2.34 10.86 15.71
N GLU A 36 -3.13 11.91 15.47
CA GLU A 36 -4.51 12.03 15.97
C GLU A 36 -5.38 10.93 15.38
N THR A 37 -5.33 10.74 14.05
CA THR A 37 -6.06 9.68 13.36
C THR A 37 -5.64 8.28 13.87
N ALA A 38 -4.36 8.07 14.12
CA ALA A 38 -3.88 6.82 14.72
C ALA A 38 -4.53 6.58 16.09
N ARG A 39 -4.63 7.61 16.95
CA ARG A 39 -5.32 7.51 18.25
C ARG A 39 -6.83 7.27 18.10
N GLU A 40 -7.49 7.98 17.18
CA GLU A 40 -8.92 7.81 16.88
C GLU A 40 -9.24 6.37 16.43
N LEU A 41 -8.31 5.74 15.68
CA LEU A 41 -8.40 4.33 15.27
C LEU A 41 -7.99 3.34 16.37
N GLY A 42 -7.62 3.82 17.55
CA GLY A 42 -7.20 2.99 18.68
C GLY A 42 -5.85 2.28 18.48
N LEU A 43 -4.94 2.88 17.71
CA LEU A 43 -3.62 2.32 17.42
C LEU A 43 -2.64 2.70 18.53
N LYS A 44 -2.30 1.74 19.39
CA LYS A 44 -1.47 1.97 20.58
C LYS A 44 0.03 1.89 20.30
N HIS A 45 0.42 1.26 19.18
CA HIS A 45 1.81 1.01 18.79
C HIS A 45 2.20 1.73 17.50
N THR A 46 1.34 2.64 17.03
CA THR A 46 1.60 3.43 15.82
C THR A 46 2.00 4.85 16.20
N HIS A 47 3.12 5.29 15.66
CA HIS A 47 3.63 6.65 15.77
C HIS A 47 4.23 7.11 14.45
N PHE A 48 3.93 8.33 14.05
CA PHE A 48 4.48 8.99 12.87
C PHE A 48 5.31 10.20 13.29
N GLU A 49 6.57 10.21 12.89
CA GLU A 49 7.47 11.35 13.04
C GLU A 49 7.43 12.25 11.79
N GLU A 50 7.18 11.65 10.63
CA GLU A 50 7.13 12.35 9.35
C GLU A 50 6.19 11.63 8.35
N PRO A 51 5.78 12.30 7.24
CA PRO A 51 4.68 11.80 6.41
C PRO A 51 5.07 10.74 5.38
N THR A 52 6.36 10.52 5.11
CA THR A 52 6.81 9.72 3.94
C THR A 52 7.14 8.27 4.29
N GLY A 53 7.44 7.96 5.53
CA GLY A 53 7.89 6.65 5.98
C GLY A 53 9.42 6.45 5.89
N LEU A 54 10.20 7.51 5.67
CA LEU A 54 11.67 7.43 5.61
C LEU A 54 12.32 7.40 7.00
N SER A 55 11.68 8.00 8.00
CA SER A 55 12.20 7.96 9.37
C SER A 55 12.06 6.57 9.99
N ALA A 56 13.12 6.09 10.63
CA ALA A 56 13.08 4.88 11.45
C ALA A 56 12.22 5.04 12.73
N ASN A 57 11.82 6.26 13.07
CA ASN A 57 10.93 6.54 14.19
C ASN A 57 9.44 6.43 13.81
N ASN A 58 9.11 6.34 12.53
CA ASN A 58 7.79 5.90 12.10
C ASN A 58 7.62 4.42 12.46
N ARG A 59 6.72 4.11 13.37
CA ARG A 59 6.55 2.76 13.92
C ARG A 59 5.10 2.33 13.91
N THR A 60 4.88 1.05 13.67
CA THR A 60 3.56 0.42 13.72
C THR A 60 3.72 -1.10 13.87
N THR A 61 2.61 -1.81 13.91
CA THR A 61 2.55 -3.28 13.86
C THR A 61 1.74 -3.74 12.65
N ALA A 62 1.96 -4.96 12.18
CA ALA A 62 1.18 -5.52 11.08
C ALA A 62 -0.33 -5.49 11.39
N ARG A 63 -0.71 -5.79 12.64
CA ARG A 63 -2.11 -5.72 13.09
C ARG A 63 -2.69 -4.31 13.02
N GLU A 64 -1.92 -3.29 13.37
CA GLU A 64 -2.39 -1.91 13.33
C GLU A 64 -2.45 -1.38 11.90
N ILE A 65 -1.55 -1.81 11.00
CA ILE A 65 -1.65 -1.51 9.56
C ILE A 65 -2.96 -2.05 8.98
N THR A 66 -3.46 -3.22 9.41
CA THR A 66 -4.76 -3.69 8.91
C THR A 66 -5.91 -2.77 9.28
N ARG A 67 -5.87 -2.12 10.45
CA ARG A 67 -6.88 -1.11 10.84
C ARG A 67 -6.76 0.17 10.01
N ILE A 68 -5.53 0.66 9.81
CA ILE A 68 -5.27 1.80 8.91
C ILE A 68 -5.78 1.49 7.50
N ALA A 69 -5.47 0.30 6.99
CA ALA A 69 -5.87 -0.16 5.68
C ALA A 69 -7.40 -0.28 5.54
N ALA A 70 -8.08 -0.79 6.57
CA ALA A 70 -9.54 -0.88 6.58
C ALA A 70 -10.20 0.50 6.51
N GLU A 71 -9.66 1.50 7.23
CA GLU A 71 -10.14 2.87 7.14
C GLU A 71 -9.82 3.48 5.77
N ALA A 72 -8.57 3.35 5.30
CA ALA A 72 -8.14 3.85 4.00
C ALA A 72 -8.97 3.27 2.83
N TYR A 73 -9.40 2.02 2.94
CA TYR A 73 -10.23 1.34 1.93
C TYR A 73 -11.59 2.02 1.70
N ARG A 74 -12.09 2.82 2.64
CA ARG A 74 -13.34 3.58 2.51
C ARG A 74 -13.25 4.72 1.48
N TYR A 75 -12.04 5.13 1.14
CA TYR A 75 -11.78 6.25 0.23
C TYR A 75 -11.56 5.75 -1.20
N PRO A 76 -12.50 6.02 -2.15
CA PRO A 76 -12.42 5.52 -3.52
C PRO A 76 -11.11 5.90 -4.23
N LYS A 77 -10.64 7.15 -4.06
CA LYS A 77 -9.39 7.62 -4.67
C LYS A 77 -8.15 6.86 -4.17
N ILE A 78 -8.13 6.45 -2.90
CA ILE A 78 -7.02 5.64 -2.38
C ILE A 78 -7.00 4.27 -3.05
N ARG A 79 -8.16 3.64 -3.22
CA ARG A 79 -8.26 2.36 -3.93
C ARG A 79 -7.81 2.49 -5.37
N GLU A 80 -8.39 3.43 -6.11
CA GLU A 80 -8.07 3.70 -7.51
C GLU A 80 -6.58 3.97 -7.73
N TYR A 81 -6.03 4.93 -7.00
CA TYR A 81 -4.65 5.37 -7.19
C TYR A 81 -3.63 4.33 -6.73
N SER A 82 -3.92 3.61 -5.65
CA SER A 82 -3.01 2.57 -5.18
C SER A 82 -2.95 1.33 -6.08
N THR A 83 -3.98 1.12 -6.92
CA THR A 83 -4.04 -0.04 -7.84
C THR A 83 -3.71 0.31 -9.28
N SER A 84 -3.42 1.57 -9.59
CA SER A 84 -2.97 1.99 -10.92
C SER A 84 -1.66 1.29 -11.30
N GLN A 85 -1.62 0.66 -12.47
CA GLN A 85 -0.40 -0.01 -12.98
C GLN A 85 0.68 1.00 -13.36
N GLN A 86 0.25 2.06 -14.02
CA GLN A 86 1.10 3.18 -14.43
C GLN A 86 0.25 4.42 -14.66
N LEU A 87 0.92 5.57 -14.64
CA LEU A 87 0.33 6.85 -14.95
C LEU A 87 1.35 7.73 -15.67
N GLN A 88 0.86 8.70 -16.42
CA GLN A 88 1.68 9.64 -17.17
C GLN A 88 1.21 11.06 -16.88
N TYR A 89 2.15 11.96 -16.65
CA TYR A 89 1.90 13.37 -16.47
C TYR A 89 2.71 14.20 -17.46
N SER A 90 2.05 15.15 -18.09
CA SER A 90 2.71 16.19 -18.87
C SER A 90 3.16 17.31 -17.95
N THR A 91 4.44 17.62 -17.95
CA THR A 91 5.03 18.74 -17.20
C THR A 91 5.71 19.70 -18.17
N ARG A 92 6.10 20.89 -17.69
CA ARG A 92 6.93 21.81 -18.48
C ARG A 92 8.27 21.20 -18.91
N GLY A 93 8.77 20.22 -18.14
CA GLY A 93 10.04 19.50 -18.43
C GLY A 93 9.87 18.23 -19.27
N GLY A 94 8.67 17.93 -19.76
CA GLY A 94 8.38 16.74 -20.54
C GLY A 94 7.40 15.76 -19.87
N LEU A 95 7.28 14.57 -20.44
CA LEU A 95 6.41 13.51 -19.96
C LEU A 95 7.07 12.74 -18.82
N ILE A 96 6.42 12.68 -17.67
CA ILE A 96 6.82 11.85 -16.55
C ILE A 96 5.96 10.58 -16.55
N GLN A 97 6.60 9.43 -16.54
CA GLN A 97 5.94 8.13 -16.38
C GLN A 97 6.21 7.56 -14.98
N VAL A 98 5.15 7.22 -14.27
CA VAL A 98 5.21 6.57 -12.95
C VAL A 98 4.62 5.17 -13.06
N ARG A 99 5.32 4.16 -12.56
CA ARG A 99 4.87 2.76 -12.54
C ARG A 99 4.64 2.31 -11.11
N SER A 100 3.66 1.44 -10.93
CA SER A 100 3.44 0.81 -9.63
C SER A 100 4.69 0.11 -9.13
N THR A 101 5.02 0.34 -7.86
CA THR A 101 6.12 -0.37 -7.18
C THR A 101 5.76 -1.81 -6.85
N ASN A 102 4.47 -2.17 -6.90
CA ASN A 102 3.98 -3.52 -6.64
C ASN A 102 3.97 -4.36 -7.92
N ARG A 103 4.77 -5.43 -7.93
CA ARG A 103 4.83 -6.36 -9.05
C ARG A 103 3.48 -7.06 -9.30
N LEU A 104 2.72 -7.42 -8.26
CA LEU A 104 1.41 -8.06 -8.39
C LEU A 104 0.40 -7.18 -9.15
N ILE A 105 0.46 -5.86 -8.96
CA ILE A 105 -0.34 -4.90 -9.72
C ILE A 105 0.08 -4.88 -11.19
N ARG A 106 1.39 -4.80 -11.46
CA ARG A 106 1.90 -4.73 -12.84
C ARG A 106 1.62 -5.99 -13.65
N GLU A 107 1.59 -7.14 -12.99
CA GLU A 107 1.31 -8.43 -13.62
C GLU A 107 -0.20 -8.74 -13.72
N GLY A 108 -1.05 -7.98 -13.01
CA GLY A 108 -2.49 -8.25 -12.96
C GLY A 108 -2.84 -9.65 -12.40
N ALA A 109 -1.94 -10.21 -11.60
CA ALA A 109 -2.04 -11.59 -11.15
C ALA A 109 -3.17 -11.83 -10.13
N TRP A 110 -3.63 -10.79 -9.45
CA TRP A 110 -4.65 -10.86 -8.40
C TRP A 110 -5.64 -9.71 -8.55
N ASP A 111 -6.87 -9.93 -8.11
CA ASP A 111 -7.85 -8.87 -7.92
C ASP A 111 -7.51 -8.11 -6.62
N ILE A 112 -6.73 -7.03 -6.77
CA ILE A 112 -6.26 -6.20 -5.67
C ILE A 112 -7.08 -4.92 -5.63
N GLY A 113 -7.84 -4.73 -4.57
CA GLY A 113 -8.66 -3.54 -4.39
C GLY A 113 -7.93 -2.36 -3.74
N MET A 114 -6.80 -2.60 -3.07
CA MET A 114 -5.93 -1.56 -2.49
C MET A 114 -4.57 -2.15 -2.13
N GLN A 115 -3.51 -1.37 -2.25
CA GLN A 115 -2.18 -1.81 -1.82
C GLN A 115 -1.25 -0.65 -1.46
N LYS A 116 -0.18 -0.98 -0.73
CA LYS A 116 0.98 -0.11 -0.55
C LYS A 116 2.22 -0.93 -0.28
N THR A 117 3.29 -0.59 -0.98
CA THR A 117 4.63 -1.12 -0.71
C THR A 117 5.44 -0.13 0.11
N GLY A 118 6.43 -0.62 0.84
CA GLY A 118 7.42 0.19 1.54
C GLY A 118 8.80 -0.49 1.53
N TYR A 119 9.84 0.31 1.59
CA TYR A 119 11.20 -0.14 1.82
C TYR A 119 12.06 0.95 2.43
N THR A 120 12.73 0.63 3.50
CA THR A 120 13.91 1.34 4.00
C THR A 120 14.89 0.32 4.54
N GLY A 121 16.17 0.69 4.69
CA GLY A 121 17.16 -0.22 5.29
C GLY A 121 16.79 -0.68 6.70
N ALA A 122 16.10 0.16 7.47
CA ALA A 122 15.65 -0.15 8.82
C ALA A 122 14.39 -1.03 8.86
N ALA A 123 13.46 -0.84 7.92
CA ALA A 123 12.16 -1.54 7.90
C ALA A 123 12.17 -2.83 7.08
N GLY A 124 13.18 -3.04 6.23
CA GLY A 124 13.14 -4.12 5.23
C GLY A 124 12.06 -3.91 4.18
N HIS A 125 11.75 -4.93 3.41
CA HIS A 125 10.71 -4.88 2.39
C HIS A 125 9.34 -5.15 3.00
N CYS A 126 8.44 -4.16 2.89
CA CYS A 126 7.10 -4.21 3.45
C CYS A 126 6.05 -4.17 2.33
N MET A 127 4.90 -4.80 2.58
CA MET A 127 3.74 -4.73 1.70
C MET A 127 2.45 -4.88 2.50
N MET A 128 1.47 -4.09 2.16
CA MET A 128 0.09 -4.28 2.55
C MET A 128 -0.75 -4.36 1.29
N LEU A 129 -1.70 -5.26 1.23
CA LEU A 129 -2.71 -5.31 0.18
C LEU A 129 -4.04 -5.85 0.68
N GLN A 130 -5.11 -5.38 0.03
CA GLN A 130 -6.44 -5.97 0.11
C GLN A 130 -6.71 -6.71 -1.19
N THR A 131 -7.21 -7.92 -1.09
CA THR A 131 -7.62 -8.76 -2.23
C THR A 131 -8.84 -9.59 -1.87
N GLU A 132 -9.42 -10.24 -2.84
CA GLU A 132 -10.49 -11.21 -2.63
C GLU A 132 -9.94 -12.65 -2.71
N VAL A 133 -10.33 -13.48 -1.75
CA VAL A 133 -9.94 -14.90 -1.68
C VAL A 133 -11.16 -15.73 -1.27
N GLY A 134 -11.60 -16.63 -2.16
CA GLY A 134 -12.77 -17.46 -1.88
C GLY A 134 -14.04 -16.68 -1.56
N GLY A 135 -14.27 -15.55 -2.21
CA GLY A 135 -15.40 -14.64 -1.97
C GLY A 135 -15.27 -13.76 -0.72
N ASN A 136 -14.16 -13.85 0.01
CA ASN A 136 -13.90 -13.03 1.19
C ASN A 136 -12.90 -11.92 0.88
N ARG A 137 -13.17 -10.70 1.38
CA ARG A 137 -12.19 -9.62 1.38
C ARG A 137 -11.15 -9.86 2.47
N VAL A 138 -9.89 -9.92 2.07
CA VAL A 138 -8.76 -10.22 2.96
C VAL A 138 -7.77 -9.06 2.92
N LEU A 139 -7.33 -8.60 4.10
CA LEU A 139 -6.20 -7.70 4.25
C LEU A 139 -4.97 -8.51 4.66
N MET A 140 -3.91 -8.41 3.88
CA MET A 140 -2.63 -9.07 4.15
C MET A 140 -1.53 -8.03 4.35
N VAL A 141 -0.69 -8.25 5.36
CA VAL A 141 0.43 -7.37 5.70
C VAL A 141 1.69 -8.19 5.94
N VAL A 142 2.75 -7.82 5.25
CA VAL A 142 4.11 -8.34 5.47
C VAL A 142 5.03 -7.19 5.80
N LEU A 143 5.77 -7.32 6.89
CA LEU A 143 6.79 -6.37 7.33
C LEU A 143 8.14 -7.07 7.39
N ASN A 144 9.20 -6.33 7.09
CA ASN A 144 10.59 -6.76 7.23
C ASN A 144 10.94 -8.04 6.45
N SER A 145 10.39 -8.23 5.25
CA SER A 145 10.89 -9.27 4.35
C SER A 145 12.30 -8.92 3.85
N THR A 146 13.12 -9.94 3.67
CA THR A 146 14.55 -9.78 3.36
C THR A 146 14.81 -9.27 1.93
N SER A 147 13.82 -9.41 1.03
CA SER A 147 13.92 -8.91 -0.35
C SER A 147 12.56 -8.57 -0.95
N ASN A 148 12.60 -7.85 -2.08
CA ASN A 148 11.41 -7.56 -2.86
C ASN A 148 10.70 -8.85 -3.34
N ASN A 149 11.46 -9.88 -3.72
CA ASN A 149 10.90 -11.18 -4.12
C ASN A 149 10.30 -11.91 -2.93
N ASN A 150 10.96 -11.91 -1.78
CA ASN A 150 10.48 -12.61 -0.59
C ASN A 150 9.15 -12.04 -0.08
N ARG A 151 8.97 -10.71 -0.09
CA ARG A 151 7.66 -10.14 0.28
C ARG A 151 6.52 -10.61 -0.64
N ILE A 152 6.79 -10.84 -1.94
CA ILE A 152 5.81 -11.41 -2.87
C ILE A 152 5.53 -12.88 -2.55
N ILE A 153 6.58 -13.65 -2.26
CA ILE A 153 6.46 -15.05 -1.86
C ILE A 153 5.66 -15.16 -0.56
N ASP A 154 5.93 -14.30 0.41
CA ASP A 154 5.22 -14.29 1.69
C ASP A 154 3.72 -13.96 1.50
N MET A 155 3.39 -13.00 0.62
CA MET A 155 2.00 -12.71 0.26
C MET A 155 1.31 -13.93 -0.38
N LYS A 156 1.99 -14.61 -1.33
CA LYS A 156 1.46 -15.84 -1.95
C LYS A 156 1.23 -16.92 -0.91
N ARG A 157 2.18 -17.18 -0.02
CA ARG A 157 2.07 -18.17 1.06
C ARG A 157 0.89 -17.88 2.00
N MET A 158 0.66 -16.61 2.36
CA MET A 158 -0.50 -16.23 3.19
C MET A 158 -1.81 -16.48 2.45
N ARG A 159 -1.87 -16.14 1.15
CA ARG A 159 -3.04 -16.41 0.33
C ARG A 159 -3.32 -17.90 0.24
N ASP A 160 -2.33 -18.71 -0.13
CA ASP A 160 -2.44 -20.16 -0.25
C ASP A 160 -2.85 -20.82 1.08
N TRP A 161 -2.30 -20.30 2.18
CA TRP A 161 -2.70 -20.76 3.52
C TRP A 161 -4.19 -20.48 3.78
N TYR A 162 -4.66 -19.27 3.47
CA TYR A 162 -6.05 -18.89 3.68
C TYR A 162 -7.00 -19.67 2.77
N GLU A 163 -6.64 -19.88 1.50
CA GLU A 163 -7.41 -20.73 0.58
C GLU A 163 -7.57 -22.16 1.12
N ARG A 164 -6.51 -22.75 1.67
CA ARG A 164 -6.59 -24.07 2.32
C ARG A 164 -7.51 -24.08 3.54
N GLN A 165 -7.52 -23.00 4.35
CA GLN A 165 -8.45 -22.91 5.50
C GLN A 165 -9.93 -22.84 5.06
N LEU A 166 -10.19 -22.27 3.90
CA LEU A 166 -11.53 -22.20 3.33
C LEU A 166 -11.96 -23.48 2.59
N GLY A 167 -11.07 -24.46 2.44
CA GLY A 167 -11.33 -25.66 1.62
C GLY A 167 -11.44 -25.35 0.11
N VAL A 168 -10.95 -24.18 -0.31
CA VAL A 168 -10.95 -23.77 -1.72
C VAL A 168 -9.79 -24.50 -2.42
N LYS A 169 -10.08 -25.19 -3.54
CA LYS A 169 -9.02 -25.85 -4.33
C LYS A 169 -8.03 -24.82 -4.87
N GLU A 170 -6.73 -25.14 -4.78
CA GLU A 170 -5.68 -24.32 -5.39
C GLU A 170 -6.01 -24.02 -6.86
N GLY A 171 -5.93 -22.75 -7.24
CA GLY A 171 -6.18 -22.32 -8.63
C GLY A 171 -7.62 -21.87 -8.93
N SER A 172 -8.54 -21.77 -7.95
CA SER A 172 -9.89 -21.23 -8.17
C SER A 172 -9.93 -19.69 -8.30
N ALA A 173 -8.81 -19.00 -8.18
CA ALA A 173 -8.70 -17.63 -8.66
C ALA A 173 -8.86 -17.67 -10.18
N LYS A 174 -10.01 -17.23 -10.68
CA LYS A 174 -10.17 -16.94 -12.12
C LYS A 174 -9.04 -16.00 -12.50
N LEU A 175 -8.07 -16.51 -13.25
CA LEU A 175 -7.14 -15.67 -14.01
C LEU A 175 -8.01 -14.96 -15.06
N PRO A 176 -8.22 -13.64 -14.99
CA PRO A 176 -9.04 -12.95 -15.97
C PRO A 176 -8.26 -12.59 -17.22
N TYR A 177 -7.29 -13.40 -17.63
CA TYR A 177 -6.62 -13.18 -18.92
C TYR A 177 -6.26 -14.50 -19.59
N ASN A 178 -7.06 -14.85 -20.59
CA ASN A 178 -6.60 -15.60 -21.75
C ASN A 178 -5.45 -14.81 -22.39
N LEU A 179 -4.22 -15.25 -22.19
CA LEU A 179 -3.13 -14.91 -23.09
C LEU A 179 -3.29 -15.80 -24.32
N MET A 180 -3.95 -15.30 -25.38
CA MET A 180 -3.66 -15.62 -26.75
C MET A 180 -2.71 -14.56 -27.28
#